data_bb6c65b693c87d9a5198bc275183a22f
#
_entry.id   bb6c65b693c87d9a5198bc275183a22f
#
_cell.length_a   1.000
_cell.length_b   1.000
_cell.length_c   1.000
_cell.angle_alpha   90.00
_cell.angle_beta   90.00
_cell.angle_gamma   90.00
#
_symmetry.space_group_name_H-M   'P 1'
#
loop_
_entity.id
_entity.type
_entity.pdbx_description
1 polymer ?
#
loop_
_entity_poly.entity_id
_entity_poly.type
_entity_poly.pdbx_seq_one_letter_code
_entity_poly.pdbx_strand_id
1 'polypeptide(L)'
;KLRMAIRVSGVADYAQAKAEEAVRGGVLESVSDSSYDTTSSGINENGYAIVSGWGEVRANACITSYMNGYKDPRRSAYFTKQAAGFSEDYVGVRSGSWVAPSPSDYQNYSNLMITTDKTLPQPVMYAAEAAFLRAEGELKGWDMQGDAETFYERGIRLSFEEFKVTGVDEYLADDESKPGNYVDPNHSADSYSNLSTITIKWDKNATPEEMLERVLTQKWIALYPDPLNGWSDFRRTGFPKIFPATHSANPDCKPARGQRRLRFADTEYNTNKENVEAAVTMLSDGRDSNGTDLWWALKN
;
A
#
# COMPACT_ATOMS: atom_id res chain seq x y z
N LYS A 1 9.20 -14.56 6.77
CA LYS A 1 10.65 -14.44 6.56
C LYS A 1 10.96 -13.70 5.27
N LEU A 2 10.40 -14.11 4.10
CA LEU A 2 10.63 -13.48 2.79
C LEU A 2 10.32 -11.97 2.82
N ARG A 3 9.15 -11.55 3.37
CA ARG A 3 8.77 -10.13 3.52
C ARG A 3 9.86 -9.32 4.23
N MET A 4 10.42 -9.84 5.31
CA MET A 4 11.46 -9.13 6.07
C MET A 4 12.79 -9.06 5.31
N ALA A 5 13.18 -10.14 4.61
CA ALA A 5 14.38 -10.15 3.79
C ALA A 5 14.31 -9.11 2.66
N ILE A 6 13.21 -9.07 1.93
CA ILE A 6 12.99 -8.05 0.88
C ILE A 6 12.99 -6.64 1.48
N ARG A 7 12.39 -6.43 2.66
CA ARG A 7 12.33 -5.10 3.30
C ARG A 7 13.71 -4.52 3.63
N VAL A 8 14.66 -5.36 4.02
CA VAL A 8 16.02 -4.93 4.36
C VAL A 8 17.03 -5.12 3.21
N SER A 9 16.56 -5.43 2.01
CA SER A 9 17.40 -5.80 0.86
C SER A 9 18.39 -4.71 0.41
N GLY A 10 18.13 -3.45 0.72
CA GLY A 10 19.03 -2.35 0.37
C GLY A 10 20.13 -2.07 1.38
N VAL A 11 20.12 -2.76 2.55
CA VAL A 11 21.01 -2.41 3.68
C VAL A 11 21.58 -3.60 4.45
N ALA A 12 21.11 -4.82 4.18
CA ALA A 12 21.53 -6.01 4.92
C ALA A 12 22.12 -7.06 3.96
N ASP A 13 23.42 -7.36 4.10
CA ASP A 13 24.15 -8.28 3.24
C ASP A 13 23.57 -9.72 3.25
N TYR A 14 22.94 -10.10 4.36
CA TYR A 14 22.29 -11.41 4.49
C TYR A 14 20.89 -11.48 3.84
N ALA A 15 20.37 -10.40 3.31
CA ALA A 15 18.99 -10.33 2.83
C ALA A 15 18.71 -11.35 1.71
N GLN A 16 19.58 -11.45 0.72
CA GLN A 16 19.46 -12.43 -0.37
C GLN A 16 19.40 -13.86 0.17
N ALA A 17 20.38 -14.27 0.96
CA ALA A 17 20.43 -15.63 1.50
C ALA A 17 19.18 -15.98 2.32
N LYS A 18 18.63 -15.00 3.06
CA LYS A 18 17.39 -15.19 3.85
C LYS A 18 16.13 -15.23 3.00
N ALA A 19 16.10 -14.51 1.88
CA ALA A 19 15.00 -14.57 0.92
C ALA A 19 14.97 -15.93 0.22
N GLU A 20 16.10 -16.37 -0.34
CA GLU A 20 16.24 -17.66 -1.01
C GLU A 20 15.97 -18.84 -0.06
N GLU A 21 16.47 -18.76 1.18
CA GLU A 21 16.14 -19.76 2.22
C GLU A 21 14.64 -19.82 2.49
N ALA A 22 13.95 -18.68 2.51
CA ALA A 22 12.50 -18.63 2.72
C ALA A 22 11.73 -19.29 1.57
N VAL A 23 12.14 -19.01 0.34
CA VAL A 23 11.52 -19.60 -0.87
C VAL A 23 11.73 -21.11 -0.91
N ARG A 24 12.95 -21.59 -0.65
CA ARG A 24 13.25 -23.04 -0.55
C ARG A 24 12.47 -23.74 0.56
N GLY A 25 12.15 -23.05 1.63
CA GLY A 25 11.35 -23.58 2.75
C GLY A 25 9.84 -23.58 2.51
N GLY A 26 9.40 -22.99 1.41
CA GLY A 26 7.99 -22.82 1.05
C GLY A 26 7.43 -21.46 1.43
N VAL A 27 6.61 -20.92 0.55
CA VAL A 27 5.87 -19.65 0.71
C VAL A 27 4.39 -19.88 0.40
N LEU A 28 3.55 -18.88 0.64
CA LEU A 28 2.12 -18.96 0.30
C LEU A 28 1.97 -19.02 -1.23
N GLU A 29 1.26 -20.02 -1.73
CA GLU A 29 1.14 -20.29 -3.18
C GLU A 29 -0.31 -20.17 -3.69
N SER A 30 -1.31 -20.28 -2.81
CA SER A 30 -2.72 -20.29 -3.18
C SER A 30 -3.53 -19.41 -2.23
N VAL A 31 -4.73 -19.00 -2.65
CA VAL A 31 -5.65 -18.24 -1.79
C VAL A 31 -5.95 -18.97 -0.48
N SER A 32 -6.00 -20.32 -0.50
CA SER A 32 -6.19 -21.11 0.72
C SER A 32 -5.04 -21.01 1.73
N ASP A 33 -3.86 -20.52 1.31
CA ASP A 33 -2.72 -20.28 2.20
C ASP A 33 -2.75 -18.87 2.80
N SER A 34 -3.63 -17.98 2.31
CA SER A 34 -3.77 -16.64 2.85
C SER A 34 -4.10 -16.71 4.35
N SER A 35 -3.42 -15.86 5.13
CA SER A 35 -3.53 -15.87 6.59
C SER A 35 -4.45 -14.76 7.06
N TYR A 36 -5.38 -15.13 7.93
CA TYR A 36 -6.34 -14.23 8.53
C TYR A 36 -6.35 -14.35 10.04
N ASP A 37 -6.54 -13.25 10.72
CA ASP A 37 -6.94 -13.26 12.12
C ASP A 37 -8.45 -13.54 12.19
N THR A 38 -8.78 -14.72 12.67
CA THR A 38 -10.16 -15.20 12.83
C THR A 38 -10.68 -15.00 14.24
N THR A 39 -9.93 -14.33 15.11
CA THR A 39 -10.32 -14.10 16.51
C THR A 39 -11.29 -12.92 16.65
N SER A 40 -11.71 -12.30 15.56
CA SER A 40 -12.73 -11.25 15.57
C SER A 40 -14.04 -11.77 16.21
N SER A 41 -14.35 -11.23 17.37
CA SER A 41 -15.52 -11.56 18.20
C SER A 41 -15.87 -10.31 19.01
N GLY A 42 -16.92 -10.30 19.78
CA GLY A 42 -17.39 -9.13 20.53
C GLY A 42 -16.37 -8.38 21.40
N ILE A 43 -15.15 -8.91 21.56
CA ILE A 43 -14.02 -8.23 22.24
C ILE A 43 -12.95 -7.80 21.23
N ASN A 44 -12.67 -8.61 20.22
CA ASN A 44 -11.67 -8.34 19.18
C ASN A 44 -12.39 -8.12 17.82
N GLU A 45 -12.95 -6.96 17.66
CA GLU A 45 -13.68 -6.60 16.43
C GLU A 45 -12.70 -6.25 15.30
N ASN A 46 -13.09 -6.54 14.05
CA ASN A 46 -12.32 -6.14 12.87
C ASN A 46 -12.18 -4.61 12.82
N GLY A 47 -10.96 -4.11 12.97
CA GLY A 47 -10.68 -2.67 13.04
C GLY A 47 -11.10 -1.90 11.78
N TYR A 48 -11.02 -2.51 10.62
CA TYR A 48 -11.46 -1.86 9.37
C TYR A 48 -12.98 -1.71 9.31
N ALA A 49 -13.73 -2.72 9.79
CA ALA A 49 -15.18 -2.64 9.88
C ALA A 49 -15.63 -1.59 10.90
N ILE A 50 -14.92 -1.45 12.02
CA ILE A 50 -15.20 -0.44 13.03
C ILE A 50 -15.08 0.97 12.42
N VAL A 51 -13.92 1.31 11.86
CA VAL A 51 -13.69 2.67 11.34
C VAL A 51 -14.54 2.99 10.11
N SER A 52 -14.86 1.99 9.29
CA SER A 52 -15.81 2.13 8.18
C SER A 52 -17.23 2.42 8.71
N GLY A 53 -17.65 1.73 9.76
CA GLY A 53 -18.95 1.90 10.39
C GLY A 53 -19.15 3.26 11.06
N TRP A 54 -18.08 3.88 11.55
CA TRP A 54 -18.17 5.25 12.10
C TRP A 54 -18.41 6.34 11.05
N GLY A 55 -18.15 6.02 9.77
CA GLY A 55 -18.31 6.98 8.68
C GLY A 55 -17.24 8.08 8.65
N GLU A 56 -16.17 7.93 9.42
CA GLU A 56 -15.08 8.91 9.55
C GLU A 56 -13.93 8.66 8.56
N VAL A 57 -13.93 7.52 7.88
CA VAL A 57 -12.93 7.18 6.87
C VAL A 57 -13.56 7.13 5.48
N ARG A 58 -12.74 7.41 4.49
CA ARG A 58 -13.08 7.29 3.05
C ARG A 58 -11.93 6.62 2.33
N ALA A 59 -12.23 6.10 1.15
CA ALA A 59 -11.19 5.64 0.24
C ALA A 59 -10.19 6.76 -0.03
N ASN A 60 -8.92 6.41 -0.20
CA ASN A 60 -7.89 7.40 -0.52
C ASN A 60 -7.91 7.73 -2.01
N ALA A 61 -7.80 9.01 -2.37
CA ALA A 61 -7.79 9.49 -3.74
C ALA A 61 -6.71 8.84 -4.61
N CYS A 62 -5.54 8.56 -4.06
CA CYS A 62 -4.46 7.96 -4.82
C CYS A 62 -4.83 6.56 -5.35
N ILE A 63 -5.28 5.66 -4.47
CA ILE A 63 -5.63 4.29 -4.88
C ILE A 63 -6.85 4.28 -5.80
N THR A 64 -7.88 5.10 -5.55
CA THR A 64 -9.03 5.17 -6.43
C THR A 64 -8.67 5.68 -7.82
N SER A 65 -7.77 6.67 -7.92
CA SER A 65 -7.30 7.21 -9.20
C SER A 65 -6.46 6.18 -9.99
N TYR A 66 -5.57 5.45 -9.32
CA TYR A 66 -4.84 4.35 -9.96
C TYR A 66 -5.80 3.32 -10.55
N MET A 67 -6.73 2.84 -9.72
CA MET A 67 -7.66 1.80 -10.14
C MET A 67 -8.69 2.30 -11.17
N ASN A 68 -9.07 3.58 -11.15
CA ASN A 68 -9.92 4.19 -12.20
C ASN A 68 -9.18 4.22 -13.54
N GLY A 69 -7.94 4.71 -13.54
CA GLY A 69 -7.14 4.76 -14.76
C GLY A 69 -6.87 3.38 -15.36
N TYR A 70 -6.62 2.39 -14.52
CA TYR A 70 -6.47 0.98 -14.93
C TYR A 70 -7.79 0.29 -15.27
N LYS A 71 -8.93 0.93 -15.09
CA LYS A 71 -10.25 0.31 -15.21
C LYS A 71 -10.37 -0.97 -14.39
N ASP A 72 -9.66 -1.02 -13.24
CA ASP A 72 -9.45 -2.21 -12.44
C ASP A 72 -10.78 -2.80 -11.94
N PRO A 73 -11.10 -4.06 -12.30
CA PRO A 73 -12.36 -4.68 -11.88
C PRO A 73 -12.51 -4.83 -10.36
N ARG A 74 -11.40 -4.86 -9.60
CA ARG A 74 -11.41 -5.01 -8.14
C ARG A 74 -11.98 -3.78 -7.41
N ARG A 75 -12.17 -2.65 -8.10
CA ARG A 75 -12.76 -1.43 -7.51
C ARG A 75 -14.07 -1.70 -6.78
N SER A 76 -14.95 -2.51 -7.37
CA SER A 76 -16.25 -2.84 -6.78
C SER A 76 -16.18 -3.73 -5.56
N ALA A 77 -15.08 -4.47 -5.39
CA ALA A 77 -14.83 -5.26 -4.19
C ALA A 77 -14.17 -4.45 -3.07
N TYR A 78 -13.46 -3.37 -3.42
CA TYR A 78 -12.72 -2.54 -2.47
C TYR A 78 -13.53 -1.35 -1.97
N PHE A 79 -14.33 -0.72 -2.84
CA PHE A 79 -14.96 0.57 -2.57
C PHE A 79 -16.45 0.56 -2.87
N THR A 80 -17.20 1.32 -2.09
CA THR A 80 -18.56 1.69 -2.47
C THR A 80 -18.49 2.74 -3.59
N LYS A 81 -19.51 2.78 -4.46
CA LYS A 81 -19.66 3.91 -5.36
C LYS A 81 -19.90 5.17 -4.55
N GLN A 82 -19.43 6.31 -5.08
CA GLN A 82 -19.75 7.61 -4.52
C GLN A 82 -21.25 7.93 -4.65
N ALA A 83 -21.76 8.81 -3.81
CA ALA A 83 -23.20 9.10 -3.71
C ALA A 83 -23.63 10.47 -4.26
N ALA A 84 -22.70 11.29 -4.76
CA ALA A 84 -22.99 12.67 -5.16
C ALA A 84 -23.17 12.90 -6.67
N GLY A 85 -23.09 11.86 -7.49
CA GLY A 85 -23.19 11.99 -8.96
C GLY A 85 -21.93 12.61 -9.59
N PHE A 86 -20.77 12.39 -9.01
CA PHE A 86 -19.47 12.77 -9.61
C PHE A 86 -19.25 12.02 -10.93
N SER A 87 -18.31 12.51 -11.74
CA SER A 87 -18.03 11.92 -13.06
C SER A 87 -17.50 10.49 -13.01
N GLU A 88 -16.77 10.14 -11.94
CA GLU A 88 -16.24 8.80 -11.70
C GLU A 88 -17.08 8.07 -10.65
N ASP A 89 -17.29 6.78 -10.83
CA ASP A 89 -18.00 5.93 -9.88
C ASP A 89 -17.26 5.80 -8.53
N TYR A 90 -15.94 5.86 -8.55
CA TYR A 90 -15.09 5.67 -7.36
C TYR A 90 -14.18 6.88 -7.17
N VAL A 91 -14.50 7.70 -6.18
CA VAL A 91 -13.76 8.93 -5.87
C VAL A 91 -13.38 8.93 -4.41
N GLY A 92 -12.07 8.88 -4.15
CA GLY A 92 -11.52 8.95 -2.80
C GLY A 92 -11.18 10.38 -2.37
N VAL A 93 -10.84 10.56 -1.11
CA VAL A 93 -10.40 11.84 -0.52
C VAL A 93 -8.88 11.90 -0.54
N ARG A 94 -8.31 13.02 -0.97
CA ARG A 94 -6.85 13.20 -0.97
C ARG A 94 -6.33 13.45 0.44
N SER A 95 -5.22 12.81 0.79
CA SER A 95 -4.57 13.04 2.08
C SER A 95 -4.11 14.48 2.23
N GLY A 96 -4.39 15.08 3.38
CA GLY A 96 -4.05 16.46 3.67
C GLY A 96 -4.99 17.49 3.06
N SER A 97 -6.08 17.08 2.39
CA SER A 97 -7.13 17.99 1.96
C SER A 97 -7.69 18.74 3.14
N TRP A 98 -7.87 20.04 2.96
CA TRP A 98 -8.52 20.88 3.93
C TRP A 98 -10.05 20.67 3.83
N VAL A 99 -10.51 19.53 4.32
CA VAL A 99 -11.93 19.33 4.53
C VAL A 99 -12.35 20.15 5.73
N ALA A 100 -13.41 20.95 5.57
CA ALA A 100 -14.01 21.62 6.70
C ALA A 100 -14.27 20.61 7.83
N PRO A 101 -14.30 21.03 9.09
CA PRO A 101 -14.46 20.11 10.23
C PRO A 101 -15.82 19.42 10.26
N SER A 102 -16.58 19.47 9.17
CA SER A 102 -17.86 18.78 9.00
C SER A 102 -17.68 17.51 8.18
N PRO A 103 -18.08 16.34 8.70
CA PRO A 103 -18.11 15.10 7.93
C PRO A 103 -18.94 15.19 6.64
N SER A 104 -19.84 16.18 6.54
CA SER A 104 -20.75 16.34 5.40
C SER A 104 -20.03 16.56 4.06
N ASP A 105 -18.84 17.16 4.06
CA ASP A 105 -18.16 17.55 2.83
C ASP A 105 -17.61 16.35 2.05
N TYR A 106 -17.29 15.24 2.73
CA TYR A 106 -16.77 14.03 2.10
C TYR A 106 -17.62 12.78 2.30
N GLN A 107 -18.79 12.89 2.94
CA GLN A 107 -19.69 11.74 3.11
C GLN A 107 -20.12 11.09 1.79
N ASN A 108 -20.14 11.87 0.72
CA ASN A 108 -20.53 11.42 -0.61
C ASN A 108 -19.39 10.75 -1.41
N TYR A 109 -18.16 10.81 -0.92
CA TYR A 109 -17.03 10.12 -1.53
C TYR A 109 -17.12 8.60 -1.27
N SER A 110 -16.38 7.84 -2.04
CA SER A 110 -16.29 6.38 -1.88
C SER A 110 -15.78 6.00 -0.49
N ASN A 111 -16.43 5.00 0.10
CA ASN A 111 -16.01 4.39 1.34
C ASN A 111 -15.42 3.00 1.07
N LEU A 112 -14.87 2.37 2.11
CA LEU A 112 -14.47 0.97 2.04
C LEU A 112 -15.70 0.07 1.86
N MET A 113 -15.57 -0.96 1.03
CA MET A 113 -16.61 -1.98 0.87
C MET A 113 -16.71 -2.93 2.07
N ILE A 114 -15.75 -2.88 2.98
CA ILE A 114 -15.80 -3.60 4.25
C ILE A 114 -17.05 -3.14 5.00
N THR A 115 -17.94 -4.10 5.20
CA THR A 115 -19.23 -3.86 5.87
C THR A 115 -19.03 -3.57 7.35
N THR A 116 -20.14 -3.16 8.01
CA THR A 116 -20.17 -3.00 9.47
C THR A 116 -20.08 -4.33 10.24
N ASP A 117 -19.92 -5.45 9.57
CA ASP A 117 -19.74 -6.76 10.22
C ASP A 117 -18.32 -6.87 10.83
N LYS A 118 -18.26 -6.55 12.09
CA LYS A 118 -17.05 -6.53 12.89
C LYS A 118 -16.47 -7.92 13.19
N THR A 119 -17.22 -8.98 12.85
CA THR A 119 -16.81 -10.38 13.08
C THR A 119 -16.04 -10.95 11.89
N LEU A 120 -15.95 -10.21 10.77
CA LEU A 120 -15.19 -10.64 9.60
C LEU A 120 -13.70 -10.85 9.95
N PRO A 121 -13.09 -11.92 9.44
CA PRO A 121 -11.65 -12.15 9.61
C PRO A 121 -10.83 -10.97 9.08
N GLN A 122 -9.81 -10.57 9.83
CA GLN A 122 -8.92 -9.51 9.40
C GLN A 122 -7.72 -10.11 8.65
N PRO A 123 -7.40 -9.66 7.42
CA PRO A 123 -6.27 -10.19 6.68
C PRO A 123 -4.94 -9.85 7.36
N VAL A 124 -4.05 -10.85 7.47
CA VAL A 124 -2.70 -10.73 8.01
C VAL A 124 -1.66 -10.81 6.88
N MET A 125 -1.86 -11.75 5.94
CA MET A 125 -0.98 -11.90 4.79
C MET A 125 -1.71 -12.64 3.67
N TYR A 126 -1.83 -12.02 2.51
CA TYR A 126 -2.35 -12.66 1.31
C TYR A 126 -1.28 -13.45 0.57
N ALA A 127 -1.66 -14.54 -0.09
CA ALA A 127 -0.76 -15.31 -0.95
C ALA A 127 -0.21 -14.45 -2.12
N ALA A 128 -1.01 -13.52 -2.62
CA ALA A 128 -0.57 -12.55 -3.63
C ALA A 128 0.71 -11.81 -3.23
N GLU A 129 0.89 -11.49 -1.94
CA GLU A 129 2.10 -10.82 -1.47
C GLU A 129 3.34 -11.68 -1.68
N ALA A 130 3.27 -12.99 -1.41
CA ALA A 130 4.41 -13.88 -1.59
C ALA A 130 4.86 -13.92 -3.06
N ALA A 131 3.92 -13.92 -4.00
CA ALA A 131 4.23 -13.85 -5.43
C ALA A 131 4.94 -12.54 -5.80
N PHE A 132 4.43 -11.38 -5.37
CA PHE A 132 5.08 -10.09 -5.63
C PHE A 132 6.45 -9.94 -4.95
N LEU A 133 6.65 -10.51 -3.77
CA LEU A 133 7.96 -10.55 -3.11
C LEU A 133 8.97 -11.39 -3.89
N ARG A 134 8.52 -12.50 -4.52
CA ARG A 134 9.35 -13.30 -5.43
C ARG A 134 9.68 -12.52 -6.70
N ALA A 135 8.69 -11.84 -7.31
CA ALA A 135 8.93 -10.98 -8.46
C ALA A 135 10.00 -9.92 -8.16
N GLU A 136 9.92 -9.24 -7.02
CA GLU A 136 10.93 -8.27 -6.61
C GLU A 136 12.30 -8.91 -6.39
N GLY A 137 12.36 -10.11 -5.80
CA GLY A 137 13.61 -10.85 -5.60
C GLY A 137 14.28 -11.19 -6.93
N GLU A 138 13.53 -11.66 -7.94
CA GLU A 138 14.03 -11.91 -9.29
C GLU A 138 14.59 -10.64 -9.95
N LEU A 139 13.91 -9.49 -9.79
CA LEU A 139 14.44 -8.21 -10.30
C LEU A 139 15.78 -7.80 -9.66
N LYS A 140 16.09 -8.36 -8.47
CA LYS A 140 17.39 -8.19 -7.80
C LYS A 140 18.41 -9.22 -8.20
N GLY A 141 18.07 -10.18 -9.07
CA GLY A 141 18.92 -11.29 -9.46
C GLY A 141 19.05 -12.41 -8.42
N TRP A 142 18.08 -12.52 -7.49
CA TRP A 142 18.05 -13.56 -6.48
C TRP A 142 17.32 -14.81 -6.99
N ASP A 143 17.69 -15.98 -6.52
CA ASP A 143 17.02 -17.24 -6.85
C ASP A 143 15.69 -17.37 -6.11
N MET A 144 14.61 -16.94 -6.77
CA MET A 144 13.23 -17.05 -6.28
C MET A 144 12.49 -18.25 -6.88
N GLN A 145 13.22 -19.14 -7.59
CA GLN A 145 12.70 -20.36 -8.22
C GLN A 145 11.65 -20.08 -9.32
N GLY A 146 11.92 -19.10 -10.19
CA GLY A 146 11.07 -18.78 -11.33
C GLY A 146 11.54 -17.51 -12.03
N ASP A 147 10.62 -16.71 -12.53
CA ASP A 147 10.92 -15.44 -13.19
C ASP A 147 9.95 -14.33 -12.74
N ALA A 148 10.41 -13.08 -12.89
CA ALA A 148 9.70 -11.91 -12.40
C ALA A 148 8.31 -11.72 -13.05
N GLU A 149 8.16 -11.98 -14.35
CA GLU A 149 6.91 -11.87 -15.09
C GLU A 149 5.87 -12.87 -14.55
N THR A 150 6.27 -14.13 -14.45
CA THR A 150 5.42 -15.22 -13.93
C THR A 150 4.92 -14.89 -12.52
N PHE A 151 5.79 -14.42 -11.64
CA PHE A 151 5.40 -14.07 -10.27
C PHE A 151 4.55 -12.80 -10.20
N TYR A 152 4.82 -11.81 -11.03
CA TYR A 152 4.01 -10.61 -11.15
C TYR A 152 2.57 -10.95 -11.56
N GLU A 153 2.40 -11.71 -12.66
CA GLU A 153 1.09 -12.14 -13.13
C GLU A 153 0.38 -13.03 -12.10
N ARG A 154 1.13 -13.94 -11.46
CA ARG A 154 0.60 -14.78 -10.40
C ARG A 154 0.04 -13.96 -9.23
N GLY A 155 0.75 -12.91 -8.81
CA GLY A 155 0.30 -12.01 -7.75
C GLY A 155 -1.01 -11.32 -8.08
N ILE A 156 -1.17 -10.85 -9.33
CA ILE A 156 -2.42 -10.26 -9.81
C ILE A 156 -3.55 -11.30 -9.83
N ARG A 157 -3.31 -12.50 -10.38
CA ARG A 157 -4.31 -13.58 -10.43
C ARG A 157 -4.79 -13.99 -9.04
N LEU A 158 -3.87 -14.16 -8.09
CA LEU A 158 -4.21 -14.46 -6.70
C LEU A 158 -5.05 -13.36 -6.06
N SER A 159 -4.76 -12.09 -6.35
CA SER A 159 -5.58 -10.98 -5.85
C SER A 159 -7.00 -11.00 -6.43
N PHE A 160 -7.17 -11.26 -7.73
CA PHE A 160 -8.49 -11.40 -8.34
C PHE A 160 -9.28 -12.56 -7.74
N GLU A 161 -8.63 -13.71 -7.53
CA GLU A 161 -9.22 -14.89 -6.90
C GLU A 161 -9.62 -14.62 -5.44
N GLU A 162 -8.76 -13.97 -4.64
CA GLU A 162 -9.01 -13.59 -3.24
C GLU A 162 -10.29 -12.77 -3.10
N PHE A 163 -10.45 -11.78 -3.97
CA PHE A 163 -11.60 -10.89 -3.97
C PHE A 163 -12.76 -11.38 -4.87
N LYS A 164 -12.65 -12.58 -5.45
CA LYS A 164 -13.68 -13.21 -6.30
C LYS A 164 -14.10 -12.33 -7.48
N VAL A 165 -13.14 -11.66 -8.08
CA VAL A 165 -13.33 -10.77 -9.23
C VAL A 165 -12.90 -11.48 -10.50
N THR A 166 -13.65 -11.31 -11.59
CA THR A 166 -13.36 -11.87 -12.93
C THR A 166 -12.66 -10.86 -13.83
N GLY A 167 -12.19 -11.32 -15.01
CA GLY A 167 -11.59 -10.44 -16.02
C GLY A 167 -10.08 -10.25 -15.83
N VAL A 168 -9.39 -11.19 -15.18
CA VAL A 168 -7.96 -11.09 -14.92
C VAL A 168 -7.11 -11.20 -16.20
N ASP A 169 -7.53 -11.98 -17.19
CA ASP A 169 -6.76 -12.15 -18.42
C ASP A 169 -6.78 -10.88 -19.28
N GLU A 170 -7.94 -10.24 -19.39
CA GLU A 170 -8.09 -8.95 -20.06
C GLU A 170 -7.30 -7.84 -19.32
N TYR A 171 -7.32 -7.87 -17.99
CA TYR A 171 -6.55 -6.94 -17.16
C TYR A 171 -5.05 -7.11 -17.38
N LEU A 172 -4.54 -8.33 -17.38
CA LEU A 172 -3.11 -8.63 -17.62
C LEU A 172 -2.64 -8.30 -19.04
N ALA A 173 -3.54 -8.34 -20.02
CA ALA A 173 -3.25 -8.02 -21.41
C ALA A 173 -3.23 -6.51 -21.70
N ASP A 174 -3.70 -5.67 -20.78
CA ASP A 174 -3.83 -4.21 -20.98
C ASP A 174 -2.46 -3.51 -20.96
N ASP A 175 -2.01 -3.06 -22.11
CA ASP A 175 -0.77 -2.32 -22.31
C ASP A 175 -0.99 -0.81 -22.60
N GLU A 176 -2.21 -0.32 -22.45
CA GLU A 176 -2.59 1.06 -22.72
C GLU A 176 -2.98 1.84 -21.47
N SER A 177 -3.76 1.21 -20.59
CA SER A 177 -4.28 1.87 -19.39
C SER A 177 -3.15 2.24 -18.42
N LYS A 178 -3.25 3.43 -17.83
CA LYS A 178 -2.29 4.03 -16.90
C LYS A 178 -3.01 4.56 -15.67
N PRO A 179 -2.30 4.79 -14.56
CA PRO A 179 -2.88 5.45 -13.39
C PRO A 179 -3.58 6.76 -13.77
N GLY A 180 -4.82 6.93 -13.30
CA GLY A 180 -5.62 8.10 -13.61
C GLY A 180 -5.18 9.34 -12.84
N ASN A 181 -5.45 10.52 -13.39
CA ASN A 181 -5.37 11.77 -12.66
C ASN A 181 -6.50 11.83 -11.63
N TYR A 182 -6.26 12.54 -10.55
CA TYR A 182 -7.29 12.85 -9.58
C TYR A 182 -7.87 14.24 -9.85
N VAL A 183 -9.18 14.31 -10.04
CA VAL A 183 -9.94 15.56 -10.10
C VAL A 183 -10.82 15.59 -8.87
N ASP A 184 -10.49 16.48 -7.93
CA ASP A 184 -11.35 16.64 -6.75
C ASP A 184 -12.67 17.33 -7.16
N PRO A 185 -13.82 16.70 -6.88
CA PRO A 185 -15.10 17.22 -7.35
C PRO A 185 -15.58 18.47 -6.60
N ASN A 186 -15.08 18.73 -5.40
CA ASN A 186 -15.50 19.85 -4.55
C ASN A 186 -14.41 20.90 -4.38
N HIS A 187 -13.13 20.49 -4.43
CA HIS A 187 -11.98 21.32 -4.12
C HIS A 187 -10.91 21.17 -5.21
N SER A 188 -11.03 21.90 -6.31
CA SER A 188 -10.14 21.78 -7.47
C SER A 188 -8.65 21.94 -7.13
N ALA A 189 -8.32 22.69 -6.07
CA ALA A 189 -6.95 22.83 -5.57
C ALA A 189 -6.36 21.52 -5.02
N ASP A 190 -7.20 20.55 -4.65
CA ASP A 190 -6.79 19.23 -4.18
C ASP A 190 -6.60 18.24 -5.32
N SER A 191 -6.93 18.61 -6.56
CA SER A 191 -6.69 17.79 -7.76
C SER A 191 -5.20 17.52 -7.95
N TYR A 192 -4.86 16.41 -8.61
CA TYR A 192 -3.47 16.02 -8.81
C TYR A 192 -3.28 15.22 -10.10
N SER A 193 -2.27 15.60 -10.88
CA SER A 193 -1.85 14.84 -12.06
C SER A 193 -0.95 13.69 -11.62
N ASN A 194 -1.33 12.45 -11.95
CA ASN A 194 -0.56 11.29 -11.57
C ASN A 194 0.84 11.32 -12.23
N LEU A 195 1.85 10.96 -11.48
CA LEU A 195 3.24 10.92 -11.95
C LEU A 195 3.64 9.55 -12.49
N SER A 196 2.84 8.53 -12.24
CA SER A 196 3.09 7.18 -12.77
C SER A 196 2.53 7.04 -14.18
N THR A 197 3.32 6.47 -15.06
CA THR A 197 2.94 6.14 -16.44
C THR A 197 2.97 4.64 -16.71
N ILE A 198 3.10 3.83 -15.66
CA ILE A 198 3.23 2.38 -15.73
C ILE A 198 1.92 1.75 -16.19
N THR A 199 1.97 0.93 -17.23
CA THR A 199 0.87 0.08 -17.69
C THR A 199 0.77 -1.21 -16.86
N ILE A 200 -0.30 -1.97 -17.06
CA ILE A 200 -0.53 -3.23 -16.33
C ILE A 200 0.30 -4.36 -16.91
N LYS A 201 0.22 -4.56 -18.23
CA LYS A 201 0.92 -5.63 -18.92
C LYS A 201 2.43 -5.59 -18.63
N TRP A 202 3.00 -6.77 -18.40
CA TRP A 202 4.45 -6.88 -18.23
C TRP A 202 5.20 -6.45 -19.48
N ASP A 203 6.22 -5.62 -19.31
CA ASP A 203 7.07 -5.17 -20.40
C ASP A 203 8.51 -5.64 -20.16
N LYS A 204 8.96 -6.58 -21.00
CA LYS A 204 10.32 -7.15 -20.93
C LYS A 204 11.42 -6.17 -21.31
N ASN A 205 11.06 -5.09 -22.01
CA ASN A 205 11.99 -4.07 -22.44
C ASN A 205 12.03 -2.85 -21.51
N ALA A 206 11.21 -2.85 -20.45
CA ALA A 206 11.19 -1.78 -19.47
C ALA A 206 12.50 -1.74 -18.67
N THR A 207 12.85 -0.58 -18.15
CA THR A 207 13.99 -0.44 -17.23
C THR A 207 13.74 -1.21 -15.93
N PRO A 208 14.79 -1.60 -15.19
CA PRO A 208 14.63 -2.25 -13.88
C PRO A 208 13.78 -1.43 -12.91
N GLU A 209 13.88 -0.09 -12.97
CA GLU A 209 13.08 0.81 -12.14
C GLU A 209 11.59 0.75 -12.51
N GLU A 210 11.26 0.78 -13.79
CA GLU A 210 9.87 0.64 -14.28
C GLU A 210 9.28 -0.73 -13.97
N MET A 211 10.09 -1.80 -14.07
CA MET A 211 9.67 -3.15 -13.66
C MET A 211 9.35 -3.18 -12.16
N LEU A 212 10.21 -2.60 -11.34
CA LEU A 212 10.00 -2.52 -9.89
C LEU A 212 8.77 -1.68 -9.54
N GLU A 213 8.58 -0.52 -10.19
CA GLU A 213 7.38 0.32 -10.03
C GLU A 213 6.11 -0.48 -10.36
N ARG A 214 6.12 -1.26 -11.45
CA ARG A 214 5.00 -2.11 -11.87
C ARG A 214 4.68 -3.17 -10.81
N VAL A 215 5.67 -3.88 -10.33
CA VAL A 215 5.51 -4.90 -9.28
C VAL A 215 4.95 -4.29 -8.00
N LEU A 216 5.52 -3.19 -7.52
CA LEU A 216 5.11 -2.58 -6.25
C LEU A 216 3.76 -1.86 -6.34
N THR A 217 3.40 -1.34 -7.52
CA THR A 217 2.07 -0.76 -7.76
C THR A 217 0.99 -1.84 -7.67
N GLN A 218 1.17 -2.97 -8.37
CA GLN A 218 0.19 -4.05 -8.32
C GLN A 218 0.17 -4.77 -6.97
N LYS A 219 1.31 -4.90 -6.30
CA LYS A 219 1.38 -5.38 -4.93
C LYS A 219 0.56 -4.50 -3.98
N TRP A 220 0.74 -3.17 -4.04
CA TRP A 220 0.00 -2.23 -3.23
C TRP A 220 -1.52 -2.33 -3.43
N ILE A 221 -1.98 -2.45 -4.68
CA ILE A 221 -3.39 -2.65 -5.00
C ILE A 221 -3.87 -4.00 -4.43
N ALA A 222 -3.11 -5.08 -4.64
CA ALA A 222 -3.48 -6.42 -4.22
C ALA A 222 -3.57 -6.60 -2.70
N LEU A 223 -2.80 -5.81 -1.94
CA LEU A 223 -2.76 -5.91 -0.47
C LEU A 223 -3.80 -5.02 0.23
N TYR A 224 -4.69 -4.36 -0.52
CA TYR A 224 -5.79 -3.63 0.11
C TYR A 224 -6.59 -4.56 1.04
N PRO A 225 -6.93 -4.14 2.27
CA PRO A 225 -6.75 -2.80 2.84
C PRO A 225 -5.54 -2.65 3.77
N ASP A 226 -4.43 -3.39 3.58
CA ASP A 226 -3.23 -3.25 4.41
C ASP A 226 -2.39 -2.02 4.03
N PRO A 227 -2.50 -0.90 4.78
CA PRO A 227 -1.75 0.32 4.45
C PRO A 227 -0.28 0.24 4.88
N LEU A 228 0.07 -0.62 5.84
CA LEU A 228 1.39 -0.64 6.45
C LEU A 228 2.45 -1.22 5.51
N ASN A 229 2.09 -2.22 4.72
CA ASN A 229 2.98 -2.79 3.71
C ASN A 229 3.22 -1.78 2.58
N GLY A 230 2.18 -1.12 2.06
CA GLY A 230 2.31 -0.07 1.05
C GLY A 230 3.18 1.09 1.54
N TRP A 231 2.97 1.56 2.77
CA TRP A 231 3.79 2.61 3.37
C TRP A 231 5.25 2.19 3.57
N SER A 232 5.49 0.93 3.91
CA SER A 232 6.85 0.40 4.06
C SER A 232 7.58 0.33 2.72
N ASP A 233 6.91 -0.13 1.66
CA ASP A 233 7.48 -0.19 0.31
C ASP A 233 7.76 1.22 -0.24
N PHE A 234 6.82 2.15 -0.08
CA PHE A 234 7.03 3.55 -0.46
C PHE A 234 8.25 4.17 0.25
N ARG A 235 8.40 3.96 1.54
CA ARG A 235 9.56 4.50 2.28
C ARG A 235 10.89 3.91 1.83
N ARG A 236 10.89 2.66 1.39
CA ARG A 236 12.07 1.89 1.00
C ARG A 236 12.49 2.16 -0.44
N THR A 237 11.53 2.36 -1.34
CA THR A 237 11.76 2.37 -2.79
C THR A 237 11.28 3.63 -3.50
N GLY A 238 10.38 4.41 -2.89
CA GLY A 238 9.65 5.49 -3.56
C GLY A 238 8.40 5.01 -4.32
N PHE A 239 8.12 3.71 -4.34
CA PHE A 239 6.97 3.13 -5.05
C PHE A 239 5.95 2.49 -4.10
N PRO A 240 4.65 2.51 -4.48
CA PRO A 240 4.07 3.19 -5.64
C PRO A 240 4.26 4.72 -5.57
N LYS A 241 4.16 5.42 -6.70
CA LYS A 241 4.19 6.90 -6.73
C LYS A 241 2.89 7.44 -6.16
N ILE A 242 2.84 7.61 -4.85
CA ILE A 242 1.65 8.11 -4.15
C ILE A 242 1.53 9.63 -4.28
N PHE A 243 0.30 10.14 -4.20
CA PHE A 243 0.07 11.58 -4.20
C PHE A 243 0.62 12.20 -2.91
N PRO A 244 1.39 13.29 -3.02
CA PRO A 244 1.81 14.02 -1.84
C PRO A 244 0.58 14.60 -1.13
N ALA A 245 0.64 14.69 0.21
CA ALA A 245 -0.39 15.39 0.96
C ALA A 245 -0.50 16.85 0.48
N THR A 246 -1.74 17.38 0.40
CA THR A 246 -1.93 18.80 -0.01
C THR A 246 -1.42 19.74 1.07
N HIS A 247 -1.67 19.39 2.32
CA HIS A 247 -1.22 20.15 3.49
C HIS A 247 -0.61 19.21 4.54
N SER A 248 0.37 19.71 5.27
CA SER A 248 0.90 19.07 6.46
C SER A 248 1.07 20.13 7.54
N ALA A 249 0.40 19.94 8.67
CA ALA A 249 0.60 20.75 9.86
C ALA A 249 1.90 20.36 10.60
N ASN A 250 2.51 19.24 10.24
CA ASN A 250 3.76 18.78 10.83
C ASN A 250 4.95 19.28 10.00
N PRO A 251 5.75 20.24 10.51
CA PRO A 251 6.88 20.81 9.78
C PRO A 251 7.97 19.78 9.45
N ASP A 252 8.03 18.68 10.20
CA ASP A 252 8.99 17.61 9.98
C ASP A 252 8.64 16.72 8.77
N CYS A 253 7.38 16.73 8.33
CA CYS A 253 6.90 15.91 7.23
C CYS A 253 6.80 16.73 5.95
N LYS A 254 7.78 16.58 5.06
CA LYS A 254 7.69 17.14 3.70
C LYS A 254 6.61 16.39 2.90
N PRO A 255 5.61 17.10 2.31
CA PRO A 255 4.49 16.43 1.61
C PRO A 255 4.92 15.36 0.60
N ALA A 256 5.95 15.63 -0.21
CA ALA A 256 6.44 14.69 -1.23
C ALA A 256 7.08 13.42 -0.64
N ARG A 257 7.63 13.48 0.57
CA ARG A 257 8.24 12.33 1.24
C ARG A 257 7.27 11.61 2.19
N GLY A 258 6.21 12.29 2.58
CA GLY A 258 5.27 11.80 3.58
C GLY A 258 5.91 11.57 4.94
N GLN A 259 5.18 10.91 5.81
CA GLN A 259 5.68 10.51 7.13
C GLN A 259 6.64 9.33 6.98
N ARG A 260 7.84 9.45 7.59
CA ARG A 260 8.91 8.43 7.49
C ARG A 260 8.90 7.43 8.64
N ARG A 261 8.50 7.87 9.84
CA ARG A 261 8.36 7.03 11.05
C ARG A 261 7.35 7.63 12.02
N LEU A 262 6.94 6.84 12.99
CA LEU A 262 6.29 7.36 14.18
C LEU A 262 7.37 7.80 15.18
N ARG A 263 7.13 8.86 15.94
CA ARG A 263 7.97 9.24 17.07
C ARG A 263 7.85 8.20 18.18
N PHE A 264 8.82 8.18 19.07
CA PHE A 264 8.67 7.42 20.31
C PHE A 264 7.49 7.97 21.12
N ALA A 265 6.79 7.07 21.81
CA ALA A 265 5.63 7.46 22.62
C ALA A 265 6.08 8.36 23.81
N ASP A 266 5.24 9.32 24.15
CA ASP A 266 5.53 10.22 25.29
C ASP A 266 5.69 9.44 26.61
N THR A 267 5.01 8.30 26.74
CA THR A 267 5.18 7.40 27.89
C THR A 267 6.62 6.89 28.02
N GLU A 268 7.31 6.63 26.92
CA GLU A 268 8.72 6.20 26.94
C GLU A 268 9.63 7.32 27.45
N TYR A 269 9.38 8.56 27.05
CA TYR A 269 10.12 9.71 27.59
C TYR A 269 9.89 9.92 29.08
N ASN A 270 8.71 9.54 29.57
CA ASN A 270 8.38 9.71 31.01
C ASN A 270 8.91 8.56 31.91
N THR A 271 8.97 7.34 31.35
CA THR A 271 9.29 6.14 32.17
C THR A 271 10.61 5.48 31.83
N ASN A 272 11.20 5.78 30.63
CA ASN A 272 12.39 5.12 30.10
C ASN A 272 13.30 6.12 29.36
N LYS A 273 13.38 7.34 29.86
CA LYS A 273 14.00 8.50 29.21
C LYS A 273 15.43 8.24 28.72
N GLU A 274 16.28 7.68 29.58
CA GLU A 274 17.70 7.43 29.25
C GLU A 274 17.85 6.51 28.03
N ASN A 275 17.08 5.45 27.95
CA ASN A 275 17.13 4.53 26.81
C ASN A 275 16.54 5.16 25.54
N VAL A 276 15.49 5.99 25.66
CA VAL A 276 14.93 6.72 24.51
C VAL A 276 15.95 7.73 23.98
N GLU A 277 16.59 8.51 24.83
CA GLU A 277 17.63 9.47 24.42
C GLU A 277 18.81 8.75 23.75
N ALA A 278 19.24 7.60 24.27
CA ALA A 278 20.25 6.77 23.62
C ALA A 278 19.76 6.25 22.24
N ALA A 279 18.51 5.76 22.14
CA ALA A 279 17.94 5.31 20.89
C ALA A 279 17.79 6.42 19.84
N VAL A 280 17.48 7.65 20.25
CA VAL A 280 17.41 8.83 19.36
C VAL A 280 18.75 9.10 18.69
N THR A 281 19.86 8.93 19.40
CA THR A 281 21.21 9.11 18.81
C THR A 281 21.53 8.11 17.70
N MET A 282 20.84 6.95 17.68
CA MET A 282 21.00 5.91 16.65
C MET A 282 20.18 6.21 15.36
N LEU A 283 19.26 7.18 15.39
CA LEU A 283 18.50 7.58 14.22
C LEU A 283 19.40 8.32 13.21
N SER A 284 19.06 8.25 11.94
CA SER A 284 19.91 8.73 10.84
C SER A 284 20.32 10.20 10.93
N ASP A 285 19.48 11.03 11.56
CA ASP A 285 19.72 12.48 11.75
C ASP A 285 19.78 12.87 13.25
N GLY A 286 19.78 11.90 14.15
CA GLY A 286 19.86 12.12 15.59
C GLY A 286 18.62 12.80 16.19
N ARG A 287 17.47 12.76 15.51
CA ARG A 287 16.24 13.41 15.96
C ARG A 287 15.06 12.45 16.03
N ASP A 288 14.26 12.55 17.07
CA ASP A 288 12.98 11.88 17.13
C ASP A 288 11.90 12.65 16.38
N SER A 289 11.94 12.57 15.07
CA SER A 289 11.06 13.29 14.15
C SER A 289 10.30 12.34 13.24
N ASN A 290 9.08 12.73 12.85
CA ASN A 290 8.29 11.99 11.85
C ASN A 290 8.94 12.01 10.45
N GLY A 291 9.83 12.97 10.18
CA GLY A 291 10.57 13.09 8.92
C GLY A 291 11.89 12.31 8.87
N THR A 292 12.32 11.70 9.99
CA THR A 292 13.57 10.95 10.10
C THR A 292 13.43 9.56 9.49
N ASP A 293 14.35 9.17 8.60
CA ASP A 293 14.35 7.84 8.00
C ASP A 293 14.78 6.76 9.00
N LEU A 294 14.14 5.62 8.90
CA LEU A 294 14.65 4.40 9.51
C LEU A 294 15.82 3.84 8.69
N TRP A 295 16.70 3.08 9.33
CA TRP A 295 17.93 2.55 8.72
C TRP A 295 17.73 1.75 7.43
N TRP A 296 16.57 1.15 7.24
CA TRP A 296 16.21 0.36 6.06
C TRP A 296 15.42 1.16 5.00
N ALA A 297 15.04 2.40 5.28
CA ALA A 297 14.26 3.25 4.39
C ALA A 297 15.15 4.03 3.41
N LEU A 298 14.55 4.54 2.33
CA LEU A 298 15.22 5.36 1.34
C LEU A 298 15.75 6.65 1.99
N LYS A 299 17.05 6.87 1.85
CA LYS A 299 17.75 8.06 2.35
C LYS A 299 18.01 9.02 1.19
N ASN A 300 17.03 9.80 0.85
CA ASN A 300 17.15 10.85 -0.18
C ASN A 300 16.85 12.22 0.40
#